data_f42d95b0f12d3df2b46d613dfa4b5d9f
#
_entry.id   f42d95b0f12d3df2b46d613dfa4b5d9f
#
_cell.length_a   1.000
_cell.length_b   1.000
_cell.length_c   1.000
_cell.angle_alpha   90.00
_cell.angle_beta   90.00
_cell.angle_gamma   90.00
#
_symmetry.space_group_name_H-M   'P 1'
#
loop_
_entity.id
_entity.type
_entity.pdbx_description
1 polymer ?
#
loop_
_entity_poly.entity_id
_entity_poly.type
_entity_poly.pdbx_seq_one_letter_code
_entity_poly.pdbx_strand_id
1 'polypeptide(L)'
;MEPAYFKWVLIPRARDHHHKRIREIQKRGYARVVFLVSSLPMWRFQHVYDRLAADSRFKLSVAIYPFPSFSLAEEEASMESLRSFFSEKAVPVLDLCGELQPGSVLRQLDPDILFYPQPYNHLYGNDLDSPHLADRLLCYIPYSIYMTNATWVYKSFFNNVAWRLYYGSQFSKAFASRVLFNKGRNIRVVGEPMADFFSEPSVHSIWKPQETVKKKVIWAPHFSIVDEGLHHRDSFTWLSETMWKMAVQYHDQIQFTFKPHPRLRSVLADLPGWGEEKTRKYYNQWERGDNTQLETGPYVDLFKESDAMIHDCGSFSVEYHFTGNPVMFTTHDMNKVVRDKNAVGKNGLLAHYVGRSEEDVRIFLDQVVLKGEDPMKQQREQFRKDYLIPPGGKTVAESIYMDIIQGLNF
;
A
#
# COMPACT_ATOMS: atom_id res chain seq x y z
N MET A 1 15.20 -16.62 -18.83
CA MET A 1 15.84 -15.83 -19.93
C MET A 1 17.27 -15.49 -19.55
N GLU A 2 18.23 -15.61 -20.46
CA GLU A 2 19.64 -15.36 -20.17
C GLU A 2 19.94 -13.88 -19.90
N PRO A 3 20.80 -13.54 -18.92
CA PRO A 3 21.18 -12.17 -18.60
C PRO A 3 21.74 -11.37 -19.78
N ALA A 4 22.49 -12.02 -20.68
CA ALA A 4 23.04 -11.40 -21.87
C ALA A 4 21.94 -10.92 -22.84
N TYR A 5 20.89 -11.73 -23.04
CA TYR A 5 19.76 -11.36 -23.90
C TYR A 5 19.00 -10.14 -23.36
N PHE A 6 18.78 -10.07 -22.06
CA PHE A 6 18.20 -8.87 -21.43
C PHE A 6 19.05 -7.64 -21.71
N LYS A 7 20.33 -7.71 -21.43
CA LYS A 7 21.24 -6.56 -21.48
C LYS A 7 21.47 -6.05 -22.90
N TRP A 8 21.62 -6.97 -23.86
CA TRP A 8 22.07 -6.61 -25.20
C TRP A 8 20.94 -6.54 -26.24
N VAL A 9 19.78 -7.09 -25.96
CA VAL A 9 18.65 -7.12 -26.91
C VAL A 9 17.43 -6.40 -26.34
N LEU A 10 16.87 -6.87 -25.22
CA LEU A 10 15.58 -6.39 -24.76
C LEU A 10 15.61 -4.96 -24.24
N ILE A 11 16.61 -4.59 -23.43
CA ILE A 11 16.71 -3.23 -22.89
C ILE A 11 16.98 -2.19 -24.00
N PRO A 12 17.92 -2.38 -24.94
CA PRO A 12 18.08 -1.49 -26.08
C PRO A 12 16.80 -1.34 -26.91
N ARG A 13 16.15 -2.46 -27.23
CA ARG A 13 14.89 -2.46 -28.01
C ARG A 13 13.79 -1.66 -27.30
N ALA A 14 13.61 -1.86 -25.99
CA ALA A 14 12.63 -1.09 -25.22
C ALA A 14 12.94 0.43 -25.27
N ARG A 15 14.20 0.82 -25.16
CA ARG A 15 14.61 2.22 -25.29
C ARG A 15 14.29 2.83 -26.66
N ASP A 16 14.50 2.08 -27.72
CA ASP A 16 14.16 2.54 -29.08
C ASP A 16 12.65 2.75 -29.23
N HIS A 17 11.85 1.83 -28.67
CA HIS A 17 10.39 1.98 -28.61
C HIS A 17 9.99 3.24 -27.80
N HIS A 18 10.62 3.48 -26.64
CA HIS A 18 10.36 4.68 -25.85
C HIS A 18 10.65 5.94 -26.63
N HIS A 19 11.82 6.04 -27.28
CA HIS A 19 12.18 7.21 -28.09
C HIS A 19 11.21 7.43 -29.25
N LYS A 20 10.77 6.36 -29.92
CA LYS A 20 9.77 6.44 -30.98
C LYS A 20 8.47 6.99 -30.44
N ARG A 21 7.95 6.41 -29.32
CA ARG A 21 6.68 6.85 -28.71
C ARG A 21 6.73 8.30 -28.25
N ILE A 22 7.81 8.73 -27.63
CA ILE A 22 8.00 10.12 -27.20
C ILE A 22 7.93 11.07 -28.41
N ARG A 23 8.59 10.77 -29.53
CA ARG A 23 8.50 11.58 -30.75
C ARG A 23 7.07 11.65 -31.32
N GLU A 24 6.32 10.57 -31.26
CA GLU A 24 4.90 10.52 -31.65
C GLU A 24 4.03 11.42 -30.78
N ILE A 25 4.23 11.37 -29.44
CA ILE A 25 3.56 12.25 -28.49
C ILE A 25 3.88 13.72 -28.76
N GLN A 26 5.14 14.06 -28.93
CA GLN A 26 5.59 15.43 -29.23
C GLN A 26 4.96 15.98 -30.51
N LYS A 27 4.91 15.17 -31.57
CA LYS A 27 4.25 15.57 -32.85
C LYS A 27 2.75 15.81 -32.67
N ARG A 28 2.09 15.04 -31.82
CA ARG A 28 0.65 15.13 -31.58
C ARG A 28 0.28 16.21 -30.57
N GLY A 29 1.20 16.59 -29.67
CA GLY A 29 1.01 17.59 -28.64
C GLY A 29 0.24 17.12 -27.41
N TYR A 30 -0.09 15.82 -27.31
CA TYR A 30 -0.73 15.26 -26.15
C TYR A 30 -0.39 13.75 -25.97
N ALA A 31 -0.53 13.25 -24.75
CA ALA A 31 -0.34 11.83 -24.40
C ALA A 31 -1.65 11.19 -23.91
N ARG A 32 -1.90 9.94 -24.33
CA ARG A 32 -2.97 9.09 -23.81
C ARG A 32 -2.40 8.23 -22.69
N VAL A 33 -2.99 8.35 -21.50
CA VAL A 33 -2.50 7.68 -20.29
C VAL A 33 -3.58 6.74 -19.78
N VAL A 34 -3.21 5.50 -19.51
CA VAL A 34 -4.11 4.53 -18.90
C VAL A 34 -3.52 4.00 -17.59
N PHE A 35 -4.34 3.99 -16.57
CA PHE A 35 -4.02 3.41 -15.27
C PHE A 35 -4.68 2.04 -15.13
N LEU A 36 -3.88 0.99 -14.90
CA LEU A 36 -4.36 -0.39 -14.73
C LEU A 36 -4.63 -0.65 -13.24
N VAL A 37 -5.79 -1.19 -12.91
CA VAL A 37 -6.14 -1.51 -11.52
C VAL A 37 -7.09 -2.71 -11.44
N SER A 38 -6.87 -3.58 -10.43
CA SER A 38 -7.66 -4.80 -10.22
C SER A 38 -8.38 -4.84 -8.87
N SER A 39 -8.12 -3.88 -7.99
CA SER A 39 -8.86 -3.73 -6.73
C SER A 39 -8.66 -2.33 -6.16
N LEU A 40 -9.63 -1.86 -5.41
CA LEU A 40 -9.60 -0.52 -4.81
C LEU A 40 -8.39 -0.30 -3.87
N PRO A 41 -7.96 -1.27 -3.04
CA PRO A 41 -6.72 -1.13 -2.26
C PRO A 41 -5.45 -0.92 -3.08
N MET A 42 -5.43 -1.31 -4.36
CA MET A 42 -4.30 -1.07 -5.26
C MET A 42 -4.34 0.31 -5.95
N TRP A 43 -5.44 1.05 -5.84
CA TRP A 43 -5.57 2.40 -6.40
C TRP A 43 -4.76 3.41 -5.58
N ARG A 44 -3.45 3.44 -5.79
CA ARG A 44 -2.53 4.43 -5.20
C ARG A 44 -2.21 5.58 -6.15
N PHE A 45 -2.96 5.70 -7.23
CA PHE A 45 -2.73 6.63 -8.31
C PHE A 45 -3.53 7.93 -8.19
N GLN A 46 -4.48 8.06 -7.25
CA GLN A 46 -5.45 9.17 -7.23
C GLN A 46 -4.81 10.53 -7.42
N HIS A 47 -3.84 10.88 -6.61
CA HIS A 47 -3.18 12.20 -6.69
C HIS A 47 -2.41 12.41 -7.99
N VAL A 48 -1.79 11.36 -8.53
CA VAL A 48 -1.10 11.40 -9.84
C VAL A 48 -2.13 11.56 -10.96
N TYR A 49 -3.25 10.84 -10.87
CA TYR A 49 -4.36 10.96 -11.81
C TYR A 49 -4.89 12.41 -11.83
N ASP A 50 -5.23 12.94 -10.66
CA ASP A 50 -5.78 14.30 -10.53
C ASP A 50 -4.78 15.38 -11.04
N ARG A 51 -3.49 15.19 -10.72
CA ARG A 51 -2.45 16.12 -11.18
C ARG A 51 -2.26 16.11 -12.71
N LEU A 52 -2.33 14.93 -13.34
CA LEU A 52 -2.29 14.79 -14.78
C LEU A 52 -3.60 15.27 -15.44
N ALA A 53 -4.76 15.02 -14.83
CA ALA A 53 -6.06 15.45 -15.32
C ALA A 53 -6.20 16.99 -15.41
N ALA A 54 -5.49 17.70 -14.53
CA ALA A 54 -5.45 19.16 -14.53
C ALA A 54 -4.67 19.77 -15.73
N ASP A 55 -4.00 18.94 -16.55
CA ASP A 55 -3.22 19.36 -17.71
C ASP A 55 -3.83 18.83 -19.01
N SER A 56 -4.31 19.69 -19.87
CA SER A 56 -5.00 19.34 -21.11
C SER A 56 -4.17 18.50 -22.11
N ARG A 57 -2.84 18.46 -21.90
CA ARG A 57 -1.93 17.62 -22.70
C ARG A 57 -2.07 16.13 -22.39
N PHE A 58 -2.77 15.76 -21.31
CA PHE A 58 -3.01 14.37 -20.96
C PHE A 58 -4.47 13.96 -21.16
N LYS A 59 -4.69 12.86 -21.85
CA LYS A 59 -6.00 12.21 -22.00
C LYS A 59 -6.00 10.93 -21.17
N LEU A 60 -6.75 10.93 -20.07
CA LEU A 60 -6.69 9.90 -19.07
C LEU A 60 -7.85 8.91 -19.18
N SER A 61 -7.57 7.64 -18.91
CA SER A 61 -8.56 6.59 -18.72
C SER A 61 -8.06 5.62 -17.64
N VAL A 62 -8.98 4.90 -17.02
CA VAL A 62 -8.67 3.80 -16.11
C VAL A 62 -9.10 2.50 -16.77
N ALA A 63 -8.27 1.47 -16.73
CA ALA A 63 -8.63 0.12 -17.16
C ALA A 63 -8.72 -0.79 -15.93
N ILE A 64 -9.91 -1.33 -15.68
CA ILE A 64 -10.15 -2.31 -14.61
C ILE A 64 -10.10 -3.72 -15.18
N TYR A 65 -9.45 -4.63 -14.45
CA TYR A 65 -9.28 -6.02 -14.87
C TYR A 65 -9.33 -6.94 -13.65
N PRO A 66 -9.81 -8.20 -13.81
CA PRO A 66 -9.88 -9.15 -12.70
C PRO A 66 -8.49 -9.57 -12.22
N PHE A 67 -8.36 -9.77 -10.91
CA PHE A 67 -7.11 -10.28 -10.33
C PHE A 67 -7.09 -11.81 -10.36
N PRO A 68 -6.16 -12.45 -11.09
CA PRO A 68 -6.22 -13.90 -11.36
C PRO A 68 -6.20 -14.82 -10.14
N SER A 69 -5.81 -14.31 -8.97
CA SER A 69 -5.77 -15.09 -7.72
C SER A 69 -7.03 -14.98 -6.87
N PHE A 70 -8.02 -14.19 -7.29
CA PHE A 70 -9.30 -14.07 -6.60
C PHE A 70 -10.21 -15.24 -6.95
N SER A 71 -11.05 -15.65 -6.00
CA SER A 71 -12.24 -16.45 -6.29
C SER A 71 -13.24 -15.62 -7.10
N LEU A 72 -14.16 -16.26 -7.80
CA LEU A 72 -15.17 -15.54 -8.58
C LEU A 72 -15.97 -14.51 -7.76
N ALA A 73 -16.29 -14.84 -6.52
CA ALA A 73 -17.02 -13.92 -5.62
C ALA A 73 -16.15 -12.72 -5.19
N GLU A 74 -14.87 -12.92 -4.91
CA GLU A 74 -13.93 -11.85 -4.60
C GLU A 74 -13.68 -10.95 -5.81
N GLU A 75 -13.58 -11.55 -7.00
CA GLU A 75 -13.45 -10.84 -8.26
C GLU A 75 -14.65 -9.92 -8.51
N GLU A 76 -15.87 -10.47 -8.45
CA GLU A 76 -17.12 -9.73 -8.66
C GLU A 76 -17.25 -8.56 -7.67
N ALA A 77 -17.04 -8.80 -6.38
CA ALA A 77 -17.08 -7.77 -5.35
C ALA A 77 -16.01 -6.67 -5.56
N SER A 78 -14.80 -7.06 -5.99
CA SER A 78 -13.72 -6.13 -6.26
C SER A 78 -14.01 -5.25 -7.48
N MET A 79 -14.53 -5.84 -8.55
CA MET A 79 -14.86 -5.12 -9.78
C MET A 79 -16.05 -4.17 -9.56
N GLU A 80 -17.08 -4.59 -8.83
CA GLU A 80 -18.22 -3.73 -8.50
C GLU A 80 -17.77 -2.53 -7.65
N SER A 81 -16.88 -2.74 -6.67
CA SER A 81 -16.31 -1.64 -5.87
C SER A 81 -15.55 -0.63 -6.74
N LEU A 82 -14.79 -1.11 -7.74
CA LEU A 82 -14.07 -0.23 -8.67
C LEU A 82 -15.02 0.54 -9.58
N ARG A 83 -16.06 -0.12 -10.15
CA ARG A 83 -17.06 0.53 -11.00
C ARG A 83 -17.78 1.65 -10.26
N SER A 84 -18.25 1.37 -9.04
CA SER A 84 -18.92 2.36 -8.17
C SER A 84 -18.00 3.56 -7.89
N PHE A 85 -16.79 3.29 -7.41
CA PHE A 85 -15.81 4.32 -7.06
C PHE A 85 -15.49 5.26 -8.24
N PHE A 86 -15.24 4.73 -9.44
CA PHE A 86 -14.92 5.56 -10.59
C PHE A 86 -16.14 6.24 -11.20
N SER A 87 -17.32 5.62 -11.11
CA SER A 87 -18.58 6.26 -11.51
C SER A 87 -18.89 7.50 -10.68
N GLU A 88 -18.72 7.41 -9.35
CA GLU A 88 -18.91 8.55 -8.44
C GLU A 88 -17.96 9.73 -8.75
N LYS A 89 -16.78 9.42 -9.26
CA LYS A 89 -15.76 10.42 -9.64
C LYS A 89 -15.85 10.87 -11.10
N ALA A 90 -16.81 10.38 -11.86
CA ALA A 90 -16.95 10.62 -13.30
C ALA A 90 -15.64 10.34 -14.12
N VAL A 91 -14.88 9.33 -13.69
CA VAL A 91 -13.65 8.91 -14.37
C VAL A 91 -13.97 7.95 -15.49
N PRO A 92 -13.44 8.15 -16.74
CA PRO A 92 -13.63 7.20 -17.83
C PRO A 92 -12.99 5.84 -17.52
N VAL A 93 -13.79 4.78 -17.55
CA VAL A 93 -13.33 3.41 -17.27
C VAL A 93 -13.46 2.53 -18.50
N LEU A 94 -12.39 1.80 -18.83
CA LEU A 94 -12.39 0.65 -19.71
C LEU A 94 -12.52 -0.61 -18.84
N ASP A 95 -13.66 -1.28 -18.90
CA ASP A 95 -13.87 -2.54 -18.19
C ASP A 95 -13.38 -3.70 -19.07
N LEU A 96 -12.37 -4.42 -18.57
CA LEU A 96 -11.74 -5.55 -19.25
C LEU A 96 -12.20 -6.91 -18.69
N CYS A 97 -13.24 -6.92 -17.82
CA CYS A 97 -13.78 -8.15 -17.26
C CYS A 97 -14.44 -8.99 -18.36
N GLY A 98 -14.15 -10.29 -18.35
CA GLY A 98 -14.70 -11.22 -19.35
C GLY A 98 -14.04 -11.16 -20.74
N GLU A 99 -13.10 -10.25 -20.96
CA GLU A 99 -12.37 -10.17 -22.23
C GLU A 99 -11.36 -11.31 -22.35
N LEU A 100 -11.39 -12.02 -23.49
CA LEU A 100 -10.44 -13.10 -23.79
C LEU A 100 -9.03 -12.56 -24.10
N GLN A 101 -8.96 -11.37 -24.66
CA GLN A 101 -7.71 -10.68 -25.02
C GLN A 101 -7.77 -9.22 -24.53
N PRO A 102 -7.69 -8.99 -23.22
CA PRO A 102 -7.86 -7.66 -22.64
C PRO A 102 -6.80 -6.66 -23.09
N GLY A 103 -5.57 -7.10 -23.39
CA GLY A 103 -4.52 -6.25 -23.93
C GLY A 103 -4.81 -5.79 -25.37
N SER A 104 -5.46 -6.62 -26.17
CA SER A 104 -5.91 -6.25 -27.51
C SER A 104 -7.01 -5.20 -27.45
N VAL A 105 -7.94 -5.30 -26.52
CA VAL A 105 -8.98 -4.29 -26.24
C VAL A 105 -8.33 -2.99 -25.76
N LEU A 106 -7.40 -3.07 -24.80
CA LEU A 106 -6.65 -1.92 -24.30
C LEU A 106 -5.90 -1.19 -25.43
N ARG A 107 -5.33 -1.93 -26.39
CA ARG A 107 -4.63 -1.35 -27.55
C ARG A 107 -5.54 -0.50 -28.45
N GLN A 108 -6.85 -0.68 -28.45
CA GLN A 108 -7.79 0.16 -29.22
C GLN A 108 -7.82 1.61 -28.72
N LEU A 109 -7.49 1.85 -27.45
CA LEU A 109 -7.29 3.18 -26.90
C LEU A 109 -5.98 3.81 -27.38
N ASP A 110 -5.10 3.04 -28.02
CA ASP A 110 -3.73 3.41 -28.41
C ASP A 110 -2.98 4.18 -27.29
N PRO A 111 -2.86 3.59 -26.08
CA PRO A 111 -2.24 4.27 -24.95
C PRO A 111 -0.78 4.56 -25.23
N ASP A 112 -0.30 5.72 -24.78
CA ASP A 112 1.11 6.07 -24.86
C ASP A 112 1.84 5.68 -23.57
N ILE A 113 1.20 5.95 -22.42
CA ILE A 113 1.72 5.69 -21.09
C ILE A 113 0.77 4.74 -20.38
N LEU A 114 1.33 3.71 -19.76
CA LEU A 114 0.59 2.74 -18.94
C LEU A 114 1.13 2.72 -17.53
N PHE A 115 0.29 3.00 -16.54
CA PHE A 115 0.62 2.87 -15.12
C PHE A 115 0.20 1.52 -14.58
N TYR A 116 1.15 0.84 -13.94
CA TYR A 116 0.99 -0.46 -13.31
C TYR A 116 1.16 -0.34 -11.79
N PRO A 117 0.27 -0.96 -10.97
CA PRO A 117 0.41 -0.98 -9.51
C PRO A 117 1.38 -2.06 -9.03
N GLN A 118 1.74 -3.01 -9.89
CA GLN A 118 2.59 -4.15 -9.57
C GLN A 118 3.38 -4.63 -10.79
N PRO A 119 4.60 -5.20 -10.61
CA PRO A 119 5.47 -5.59 -11.70
C PRO A 119 5.38 -7.08 -12.07
N TYR A 120 4.32 -7.78 -11.63
CA TYR A 120 4.20 -9.24 -11.72
C TYR A 120 3.46 -9.65 -12.99
N ASN A 121 4.16 -9.98 -14.07
CA ASN A 121 3.55 -10.33 -15.35
C ASN A 121 2.49 -11.43 -15.25
N HIS A 122 2.72 -12.45 -14.43
CA HIS A 122 1.78 -13.58 -14.27
C HIS A 122 0.44 -13.19 -13.62
N LEU A 123 0.32 -11.98 -13.08
CA LEU A 123 -0.92 -11.47 -12.47
C LEU A 123 -1.75 -10.60 -13.41
N TYR A 124 -1.35 -10.42 -14.69
CA TYR A 124 -2.08 -9.60 -15.64
C TYR A 124 -2.89 -10.41 -16.67
N GLY A 125 -2.80 -11.73 -16.61
CA GLY A 125 -3.42 -12.56 -17.65
C GLY A 125 -2.71 -12.45 -19.00
N ASN A 126 -3.35 -12.89 -20.06
CA ASN A 126 -2.75 -13.24 -21.34
C ASN A 126 -1.87 -12.15 -21.97
N ASP A 127 -2.43 -11.00 -22.29
CA ASP A 127 -1.77 -9.96 -23.12
C ASP A 127 -1.73 -8.57 -22.47
N LEU A 128 -2.13 -8.44 -21.19
CA LEU A 128 -1.95 -7.23 -20.38
C LEU A 128 -0.55 -7.12 -19.76
N ASP A 129 0.25 -8.15 -19.88
CA ASP A 129 1.58 -8.18 -19.27
C ASP A 129 2.58 -7.28 -20.02
N SER A 130 3.68 -6.96 -19.36
CA SER A 130 4.69 -6.07 -19.91
C SER A 130 5.37 -6.57 -21.18
N PRO A 131 5.57 -7.88 -21.45
CA PRO A 131 6.08 -8.34 -22.73
C PRO A 131 5.22 -7.93 -23.94
N HIS A 132 3.90 -8.01 -23.80
CA HIS A 132 2.99 -7.64 -24.88
C HIS A 132 2.86 -6.12 -25.09
N LEU A 133 3.09 -5.32 -24.04
CA LEU A 133 2.89 -3.87 -24.05
C LEU A 133 4.22 -3.07 -23.97
N ALA A 134 5.37 -3.73 -24.15
CA ALA A 134 6.71 -3.10 -24.04
C ALA A 134 7.01 -2.03 -25.11
N ASP A 135 6.16 -1.88 -26.11
CA ASP A 135 6.20 -0.79 -27.10
C ASP A 135 5.57 0.51 -26.60
N ARG A 136 5.02 0.52 -25.38
CA ARG A 136 4.44 1.66 -24.68
C ARG A 136 5.40 2.17 -23.59
N LEU A 137 5.13 3.37 -23.08
CA LEU A 137 5.86 3.94 -21.95
C LEU A 137 5.30 3.34 -20.63
N LEU A 138 5.84 2.20 -20.19
CA LEU A 138 5.39 1.54 -18.98
C LEU A 138 5.91 2.28 -17.75
N CYS A 139 5.02 2.66 -16.86
CA CYS A 139 5.30 3.30 -15.58
C CYS A 139 4.85 2.42 -14.42
N TYR A 140 5.62 2.39 -13.35
CA TYR A 140 5.32 1.63 -12.16
C TYR A 140 5.23 2.53 -10.94
N ILE A 141 4.10 2.48 -10.25
CA ILE A 141 3.88 3.08 -8.94
C ILE A 141 3.44 1.95 -8.00
N PRO A 142 4.24 1.57 -6.99
CA PRO A 142 3.89 0.48 -6.08
C PRO A 142 2.58 0.71 -5.34
N TYR A 143 1.71 -0.31 -5.31
CA TYR A 143 0.51 -0.28 -4.48
C TYR A 143 0.83 -0.50 -2.98
N SER A 144 2.00 -1.02 -2.66
CA SER A 144 2.46 -1.28 -1.30
C SER A 144 3.95 -1.01 -1.15
N ILE A 145 4.37 -0.70 0.07
CA ILE A 145 5.77 -0.44 0.39
C ILE A 145 6.55 -1.76 0.44
N TYR A 146 7.66 -1.85 -0.32
CA TYR A 146 8.52 -3.03 -0.31
C TYR A 146 9.36 -3.11 0.95
N MET A 147 9.07 -4.13 1.79
CA MET A 147 9.73 -4.35 3.08
C MET A 147 10.60 -5.60 3.12
N THR A 148 10.70 -6.36 2.03
CA THR A 148 11.43 -7.64 1.99
C THR A 148 12.58 -7.61 0.99
N ASN A 149 13.53 -8.57 1.15
CA ASN A 149 14.67 -8.75 0.25
C ASN A 149 14.34 -9.65 -0.96
N ALA A 150 13.11 -9.66 -1.42
CA ALA A 150 12.65 -10.50 -2.53
C ALA A 150 13.27 -10.04 -3.87
N THR A 151 14.51 -10.46 -4.15
CA THR A 151 15.28 -10.04 -5.34
C THR A 151 14.61 -10.44 -6.66
N TRP A 152 13.80 -11.49 -6.66
CA TRP A 152 13.09 -11.97 -7.85
C TRP A 152 12.08 -10.92 -8.38
N VAL A 153 11.47 -10.15 -7.50
CA VAL A 153 10.57 -9.04 -7.86
C VAL A 153 11.30 -8.01 -8.71
N TYR A 154 12.47 -7.60 -8.25
CA TYR A 154 13.28 -6.57 -8.93
C TYR A 154 13.87 -7.07 -10.24
N LYS A 155 14.22 -8.37 -10.36
CA LYS A 155 14.79 -8.97 -11.60
C LYS A 155 13.76 -9.22 -12.70
N SER A 156 12.50 -8.88 -12.52
CA SER A 156 11.43 -9.11 -13.49
C SER A 156 11.73 -8.46 -14.85
N PHE A 157 11.13 -9.00 -15.90
CA PHE A 157 11.17 -8.40 -17.24
C PHE A 157 10.69 -6.93 -17.17
N PHE A 158 9.54 -6.71 -16.55
CA PHE A 158 8.93 -5.40 -16.39
C PHE A 158 9.92 -4.35 -15.86
N ASN A 159 10.57 -4.62 -14.72
CA ASN A 159 11.45 -3.65 -14.08
C ASN A 159 12.66 -3.26 -14.93
N ASN A 160 13.08 -4.12 -15.85
CA ASN A 160 14.22 -3.86 -16.73
C ASN A 160 13.86 -3.08 -18.01
N VAL A 161 12.61 -3.21 -18.49
CA VAL A 161 12.15 -2.59 -19.74
C VAL A 161 11.22 -1.40 -19.54
N ALA A 162 10.65 -1.21 -18.33
CA ALA A 162 9.79 -0.07 -18.05
C ALA A 162 10.49 1.26 -18.29
N TRP A 163 9.73 2.25 -18.80
CA TRP A 163 10.21 3.61 -19.00
C TRP A 163 10.54 4.28 -17.67
N ARG A 164 9.65 4.13 -16.67
CA ARG A 164 9.83 4.70 -15.32
C ARG A 164 9.42 3.72 -14.23
N LEU A 165 10.25 3.66 -13.18
CA LEU A 165 9.95 3.01 -11.92
C LEU A 165 9.99 4.08 -10.83
N TYR A 166 8.85 4.39 -10.24
CA TYR A 166 8.74 5.38 -9.18
C TYR A 166 8.86 4.70 -7.81
N TYR A 167 9.97 4.94 -7.12
CA TYR A 167 10.28 4.31 -5.84
C TYR A 167 10.27 5.34 -4.70
N GLY A 168 9.90 4.87 -3.50
CA GLY A 168 9.72 5.70 -2.33
C GLY A 168 11.03 6.29 -1.77
N SER A 169 12.14 5.56 -1.82
CA SER A 169 13.37 5.97 -1.15
C SER A 169 14.64 5.68 -1.96
N GLN A 170 15.73 6.37 -1.58
CA GLN A 170 17.07 6.09 -2.13
C GLN A 170 17.56 4.68 -1.77
N PHE A 171 17.12 4.12 -0.63
CA PHE A 171 17.44 2.74 -0.23
C PHE A 171 16.81 1.73 -1.19
N SER A 172 15.54 1.92 -1.55
CA SER A 172 14.86 1.09 -2.54
C SER A 172 15.54 1.16 -3.90
N LYS A 173 15.92 2.37 -4.34
CA LYS A 173 16.71 2.57 -5.57
C LYS A 173 18.06 1.88 -5.51
N ALA A 174 18.82 2.06 -4.43
CA ALA A 174 20.14 1.46 -4.28
C ALA A 174 20.08 -0.07 -4.30
N PHE A 175 19.09 -0.66 -3.61
CA PHE A 175 18.87 -2.09 -3.63
C PHE A 175 18.52 -2.60 -5.04
N ALA A 176 17.52 -2.00 -5.69
CA ALA A 176 17.10 -2.37 -7.03
C ALA A 176 18.22 -2.23 -8.07
N SER A 177 19.03 -1.16 -7.99
CA SER A 177 20.12 -0.91 -8.91
C SER A 177 21.23 -1.97 -8.87
N ARG A 178 21.39 -2.70 -7.76
CA ARG A 178 22.33 -3.82 -7.63
C ARG A 178 21.89 -5.06 -8.39
N VAL A 179 20.56 -5.25 -8.53
CA VAL A 179 19.98 -6.48 -9.09
C VAL A 179 19.43 -6.32 -10.50
N LEU A 180 19.09 -5.08 -10.92
CA LEU A 180 18.60 -4.78 -12.26
C LEU A 180 19.71 -4.83 -13.32
N PHE A 181 19.42 -5.39 -14.49
CA PHE A 181 20.35 -5.41 -15.62
C PHE A 181 20.59 -4.00 -16.21
N ASN A 182 19.57 -3.10 -16.15
CA ASN A 182 19.69 -1.71 -16.56
C ASN A 182 20.34 -0.79 -15.51
N LYS A 183 20.78 -1.37 -14.34
CA LYS A 183 21.40 -0.63 -13.23
C LYS A 183 20.52 0.46 -12.63
N GLY A 184 19.19 0.32 -12.71
CA GLY A 184 18.24 1.26 -12.14
C GLY A 184 18.18 2.63 -12.85
N ARG A 185 18.61 2.72 -14.12
CA ARG A 185 18.60 3.98 -14.90
C ARG A 185 17.21 4.56 -15.10
N ASN A 186 16.20 3.70 -15.07
CA ASN A 186 14.77 4.05 -15.17
C ASN A 186 14.11 4.34 -13.82
N ILE A 187 14.84 4.25 -12.70
CA ILE A 187 14.29 4.53 -11.36
C ILE A 187 14.31 6.03 -11.08
N ARG A 188 13.17 6.52 -10.59
CA ARG A 188 13.00 7.84 -9.99
C ARG A 188 12.60 7.68 -8.54
N VAL A 189 13.25 8.41 -7.63
CA VAL A 189 12.88 8.47 -6.22
C VAL A 189 11.97 9.67 -6.04
N VAL A 190 10.73 9.40 -5.69
CA VAL A 190 9.65 10.39 -5.63
C VAL A 190 8.95 10.45 -4.27
N GLY A 191 9.31 9.58 -3.32
CA GLY A 191 8.57 9.34 -2.08
C GLY A 191 7.57 8.19 -2.21
N GLU A 192 6.99 7.79 -1.10
CA GLU A 192 5.96 6.75 -1.10
C GLU A 192 4.61 7.35 -1.48
N PRO A 193 3.83 6.74 -2.40
CA PRO A 193 2.56 7.30 -2.87
C PRO A 193 1.56 7.63 -1.76
N MET A 194 1.61 6.87 -0.67
CA MET A 194 0.78 7.11 0.51
C MET A 194 1.06 8.45 1.21
N ALA A 195 2.25 9.04 1.02
CA ALA A 195 2.59 10.33 1.63
C ALA A 195 1.61 11.43 1.24
N ASP A 196 1.15 11.44 -0.02
CA ASP A 196 0.19 12.43 -0.50
C ASP A 196 -1.17 12.26 0.20
N PHE A 197 -1.64 11.02 0.36
CA PHE A 197 -2.88 10.74 1.10
C PHE A 197 -2.82 11.19 2.57
N PHE A 198 -1.66 11.03 3.21
CA PHE A 198 -1.48 11.46 4.60
C PHE A 198 -1.22 12.96 4.75
N SER A 199 -0.85 13.66 3.69
CA SER A 199 -0.65 15.11 3.71
C SER A 199 -1.96 15.91 3.62
N GLU A 200 -3.02 15.31 3.11
CA GLU A 200 -4.34 15.94 3.03
C GLU A 200 -5.08 15.87 4.37
N PRO A 201 -5.87 16.89 4.72
CA PRO A 201 -6.74 16.81 5.90
C PRO A 201 -7.80 15.71 5.74
N SER A 202 -8.23 15.10 6.85
CA SER A 202 -9.39 14.20 6.84
C SER A 202 -10.65 14.95 6.45
N VAL A 203 -11.41 14.40 5.50
CA VAL A 203 -12.66 15.03 5.04
C VAL A 203 -13.78 14.80 6.05
N HIS A 204 -13.85 13.61 6.62
CA HIS A 204 -14.83 13.22 7.62
C HIS A 204 -14.16 12.38 8.71
N SER A 205 -14.57 12.60 9.97
CA SER A 205 -14.10 11.73 11.04
C SER A 205 -14.74 10.35 10.92
N ILE A 206 -13.89 9.31 10.94
CA ILE A 206 -14.33 7.92 10.97
C ILE A 206 -14.55 7.45 12.41
N TRP A 207 -13.98 8.17 13.39
CA TRP A 207 -14.11 7.83 14.80
C TRP A 207 -15.51 8.15 15.32
N LYS A 208 -16.10 7.18 16.03
CA LYS A 208 -17.40 7.33 16.70
C LYS A 208 -17.37 8.54 17.65
N PRO A 209 -18.36 9.48 17.58
CA PRO A 209 -18.41 10.61 18.49
C PRO A 209 -18.40 10.17 19.95
N GLN A 210 -17.71 10.92 20.81
CA GLN A 210 -17.63 10.73 22.26
C GLN A 210 -18.08 12.01 22.96
N GLU A 211 -18.69 11.89 24.16
CA GLU A 211 -19.10 13.02 24.98
C GLU A 211 -17.91 13.84 25.49
N THR A 212 -16.78 13.17 25.73
CA THR A 212 -15.53 13.79 26.18
C THR A 212 -14.40 13.47 25.21
N VAL A 213 -13.38 14.32 25.20
CA VAL A 213 -12.17 14.09 24.41
C VAL A 213 -11.38 12.93 25.01
N LYS A 214 -11.19 11.87 24.25
CA LYS A 214 -10.41 10.67 24.62
C LYS A 214 -9.24 10.51 23.69
N LYS A 215 -8.17 9.82 24.13
CA LYS A 215 -7.11 9.36 23.27
C LYS A 215 -7.62 8.27 22.34
N LYS A 216 -7.26 8.34 21.08
CA LYS A 216 -7.73 7.42 20.02
C LYS A 216 -6.68 6.36 19.72
N VAL A 217 -6.94 5.12 20.10
CA VAL A 217 -6.00 4.01 19.94
C VAL A 217 -6.56 2.95 19.00
N ILE A 218 -5.79 2.58 18.00
CA ILE A 218 -6.13 1.52 17.05
C ILE A 218 -5.50 0.21 17.52
N TRP A 219 -6.29 -0.86 17.60
CA TRP A 219 -5.80 -2.23 17.70
C TRP A 219 -6.05 -2.98 16.40
N ALA A 220 -4.96 -3.37 15.73
CA ALA A 220 -5.01 -3.95 14.39
C ALA A 220 -4.30 -5.32 14.31
N PRO A 221 -4.94 -6.40 14.78
CA PRO A 221 -4.35 -7.74 14.73
C PRO A 221 -4.40 -8.34 13.32
N HIS A 222 -3.36 -9.13 13.02
CA HIS A 222 -3.23 -9.89 11.77
C HIS A 222 -3.95 -11.23 11.87
N PHE A 223 -4.10 -11.93 10.75
CA PHE A 223 -4.76 -13.23 10.65
C PHE A 223 -3.83 -14.44 10.78
N SER A 224 -2.56 -14.26 11.11
CA SER A 224 -1.48 -15.28 11.03
C SER A 224 -1.58 -16.41 12.06
N ILE A 225 -2.73 -16.65 12.66
CA ILE A 225 -2.95 -17.63 13.74
C ILE A 225 -2.64 -19.07 13.29
N VAL A 226 -3.01 -19.41 12.05
CA VAL A 226 -2.90 -20.77 11.50
C VAL A 226 -1.75 -20.93 10.50
N ASP A 227 -1.00 -19.89 10.21
CA ASP A 227 0.11 -19.91 9.28
C ASP A 227 1.41 -20.19 10.01
N GLU A 228 1.90 -21.44 9.97
CA GLU A 228 3.14 -21.87 10.61
C GLU A 228 4.36 -21.00 10.30
N GLY A 229 4.42 -20.42 9.09
CA GLY A 229 5.48 -19.48 8.69
C GLY A 229 5.37 -18.10 9.34
N LEU A 230 4.19 -17.72 9.85
CA LEU A 230 3.87 -16.40 10.38
C LEU A 230 3.43 -16.38 11.85
N HIS A 231 3.45 -17.51 12.55
CA HIS A 231 3.03 -17.61 13.98
C HIS A 231 3.69 -16.56 14.90
N HIS A 232 4.89 -16.10 14.59
CA HIS A 232 5.55 -15.04 15.35
C HIS A 232 4.85 -13.66 15.27
N ARG A 233 3.80 -13.54 14.43
CA ARG A 233 2.93 -12.36 14.29
C ARG A 233 1.53 -12.61 14.85
N ASP A 234 1.29 -13.77 15.45
CA ASP A 234 0.02 -14.04 16.11
C ASP A 234 0.00 -13.37 17.48
N SER A 235 -0.54 -12.17 17.53
CA SER A 235 -0.83 -11.50 18.80
C SER A 235 -2.30 -11.63 19.22
N PHE A 236 -3.19 -11.96 18.30
CA PHE A 236 -4.62 -12.03 18.58
C PHE A 236 -4.94 -13.08 19.67
N THR A 237 -4.36 -14.27 19.59
CA THR A 237 -4.68 -15.37 20.50
C THR A 237 -4.39 -15.06 21.97
N TRP A 238 -3.33 -14.31 22.28
CA TRP A 238 -2.96 -13.96 23.65
C TRP A 238 -3.37 -12.54 24.08
N LEU A 239 -3.65 -11.63 23.11
CA LEU A 239 -4.05 -10.26 23.43
C LEU A 239 -5.55 -9.99 23.32
N SER A 240 -6.35 -10.85 22.71
CA SER A 240 -7.76 -10.55 22.44
C SER A 240 -8.56 -10.23 23.71
N GLU A 241 -8.38 -11.01 24.77
CA GLU A 241 -9.05 -10.76 26.06
C GLU A 241 -8.45 -9.55 26.78
N THR A 242 -7.13 -9.40 26.72
CA THR A 242 -6.43 -8.26 27.31
C THR A 242 -6.86 -6.95 26.69
N MET A 243 -6.91 -6.85 25.37
CA MET A 243 -7.32 -5.62 24.69
C MET A 243 -8.76 -5.22 25.03
N TRP A 244 -9.66 -6.19 25.19
CA TRP A 244 -11.01 -5.91 25.67
C TRP A 244 -11.01 -5.43 27.14
N LYS A 245 -10.26 -6.06 28.02
CA LYS A 245 -10.09 -5.59 29.42
C LYS A 245 -9.53 -4.16 29.47
N MET A 246 -8.53 -3.84 28.61
CA MET A 246 -7.99 -2.50 28.51
C MET A 246 -9.06 -1.50 28.00
N ALA A 247 -9.88 -1.87 27.02
CA ALA A 247 -10.97 -1.00 26.55
C ALA A 247 -11.97 -0.67 27.68
N VAL A 248 -12.29 -1.63 28.55
CA VAL A 248 -13.15 -1.42 29.71
C VAL A 248 -12.44 -0.58 30.79
N GLN A 249 -11.18 -0.91 31.11
CA GLN A 249 -10.39 -0.23 32.16
C GLN A 249 -10.15 1.26 31.83
N TYR A 250 -9.84 1.57 30.57
CA TYR A 250 -9.54 2.93 30.13
C TYR A 250 -10.75 3.65 29.52
N HIS A 251 -11.96 3.19 29.83
CA HIS A 251 -13.20 3.69 29.24
C HIS A 251 -13.30 5.23 29.17
N ASP A 252 -12.93 5.93 30.22
CA ASP A 252 -13.07 7.38 30.31
C ASP A 252 -11.93 8.17 29.63
N GLN A 253 -10.82 7.52 29.34
CA GLN A 253 -9.59 8.15 28.89
C GLN A 253 -9.23 7.80 27.43
N ILE A 254 -9.59 6.58 26.98
CA ILE A 254 -9.20 6.06 25.65
C ILE A 254 -10.43 5.58 24.90
N GLN A 255 -10.51 5.98 23.65
CA GLN A 255 -11.40 5.39 22.65
C GLN A 255 -10.60 4.39 21.81
N PHE A 256 -11.09 3.16 21.71
CA PHE A 256 -10.43 2.11 20.95
C PHE A 256 -11.15 1.82 19.63
N THR A 257 -10.37 1.59 18.58
CA THR A 257 -10.86 1.00 17.34
C THR A 257 -10.25 -0.37 17.13
N PHE A 258 -11.09 -1.39 17.03
CA PHE A 258 -10.71 -2.72 16.56
C PHE A 258 -10.68 -2.71 15.03
N LYS A 259 -9.48 -2.79 14.46
CA LYS A 259 -9.21 -2.79 13.00
C LYS A 259 -8.59 -4.13 12.58
N PRO A 260 -9.35 -5.24 12.60
CA PRO A 260 -8.81 -6.55 12.26
C PRO A 260 -8.42 -6.63 10.78
N HIS A 261 -7.42 -7.46 10.49
CA HIS A 261 -7.16 -7.84 9.10
C HIS A 261 -8.43 -8.46 8.46
N PRO A 262 -8.77 -8.17 7.20
CA PRO A 262 -10.01 -8.67 6.57
C PRO A 262 -10.25 -10.18 6.69
N ARG A 263 -9.18 -10.98 6.61
CA ARG A 263 -9.24 -12.44 6.76
C ARG A 263 -9.35 -12.95 8.20
N LEU A 264 -9.17 -12.09 9.22
CA LEU A 264 -9.15 -12.56 10.62
C LEU A 264 -10.49 -13.20 11.01
N ARG A 265 -11.61 -12.60 10.58
CA ARG A 265 -12.93 -13.10 10.94
C ARG A 265 -13.18 -14.54 10.45
N SER A 266 -12.85 -14.84 9.20
CA SER A 266 -13.00 -16.19 8.64
C SER A 266 -12.04 -17.19 9.31
N VAL A 267 -10.79 -16.80 9.53
CA VAL A 267 -9.82 -17.65 10.23
C VAL A 267 -10.29 -18.00 11.65
N LEU A 268 -10.84 -17.04 12.40
CA LEU A 268 -11.37 -17.29 13.74
C LEU A 268 -12.62 -18.17 13.73
N ALA A 269 -13.49 -18.01 12.75
CA ALA A 269 -14.68 -18.84 12.62
C ALA A 269 -14.34 -20.34 12.44
N ASP A 270 -13.24 -20.62 11.73
CA ASP A 270 -12.74 -21.97 11.50
C ASP A 270 -11.78 -22.48 12.59
N LEU A 271 -11.33 -21.61 13.50
CA LEU A 271 -10.33 -21.95 14.51
C LEU A 271 -10.92 -22.81 15.65
N PRO A 272 -10.35 -24.00 15.97
CA PRO A 272 -10.74 -24.79 17.13
C PRO A 272 -10.69 -23.97 18.43
N GLY A 273 -11.76 -24.01 19.23
CA GLY A 273 -11.89 -23.24 20.46
C GLY A 273 -12.38 -21.79 20.31
N TRP A 274 -12.49 -21.29 19.06
CA TRP A 274 -13.19 -20.04 18.75
C TRP A 274 -14.54 -20.31 18.11
N GLY A 275 -14.58 -20.71 16.85
CA GLY A 275 -15.79 -20.97 16.09
C GLY A 275 -16.58 -19.69 15.75
N GLU A 276 -17.61 -19.83 14.91
CA GLU A 276 -18.37 -18.70 14.38
C GLU A 276 -19.10 -17.89 15.48
N GLU A 277 -19.68 -18.57 16.48
CA GLU A 277 -20.46 -17.89 17.53
C GLU A 277 -19.57 -17.01 18.43
N LYS A 278 -18.41 -17.52 18.88
CA LYS A 278 -17.47 -16.75 19.71
C LYS A 278 -16.90 -15.59 18.91
N THR A 279 -16.55 -15.82 17.63
CA THR A 279 -16.08 -14.79 16.71
C THR A 279 -17.11 -13.67 16.56
N ARG A 280 -18.36 -14.02 16.27
CA ARG A 280 -19.45 -13.04 16.16
C ARG A 280 -19.66 -12.24 17.43
N LYS A 281 -19.66 -12.91 18.60
CA LYS A 281 -19.78 -12.23 19.90
C LYS A 281 -18.64 -11.24 20.14
N TYR A 282 -17.40 -11.65 19.83
CA TYR A 282 -16.21 -10.83 20.00
C TYR A 282 -16.24 -9.58 19.11
N TYR A 283 -16.59 -9.71 17.82
CA TYR A 283 -16.74 -8.57 16.92
C TYR A 283 -17.84 -7.61 17.35
N ASN A 284 -19.01 -8.16 17.74
CA ASN A 284 -20.15 -7.37 18.19
C ASN A 284 -19.86 -6.55 19.45
N GLN A 285 -19.04 -7.07 20.37
CA GLN A 285 -18.70 -6.30 21.59
C GLN A 285 -17.86 -5.05 21.25
N TRP A 286 -16.94 -5.13 20.27
CA TRP A 286 -16.18 -3.99 19.79
C TRP A 286 -17.05 -2.98 19.05
N GLU A 287 -18.00 -3.45 18.26
CA GLU A 287 -18.92 -2.60 17.51
C GLU A 287 -19.87 -1.81 18.42
N ARG A 288 -20.33 -2.42 19.52
CA ARG A 288 -21.40 -1.88 20.38
C ARG A 288 -20.91 -1.17 21.62
N GLY A 289 -19.67 -1.31 22.02
CA GLY A 289 -19.13 -0.64 23.20
C GLY A 289 -19.13 0.88 23.07
N ASP A 290 -19.27 1.59 24.18
CA ASP A 290 -19.43 3.06 24.19
C ASP A 290 -18.14 3.77 23.74
N ASN A 291 -16.99 3.34 24.26
CA ASN A 291 -15.67 3.86 23.87
C ASN A 291 -14.95 2.99 22.84
N THR A 292 -15.66 2.10 22.15
CA THR A 292 -15.08 1.21 21.15
C THR A 292 -15.82 1.28 19.82
N GLN A 293 -15.15 0.89 18.75
CA GLN A 293 -15.74 0.68 17.43
C GLN A 293 -15.03 -0.44 16.67
N LEU A 294 -15.76 -1.09 15.78
CA LEU A 294 -15.23 -2.01 14.77
C LEU A 294 -15.05 -1.25 13.46
N GLU A 295 -13.86 -1.29 12.88
CA GLU A 295 -13.57 -0.65 11.60
C GLU A 295 -12.98 -1.64 10.59
N THR A 296 -13.69 -1.90 9.52
CA THR A 296 -13.28 -2.81 8.44
C THR A 296 -13.00 -2.10 7.12
N GLY A 297 -13.32 -0.81 7.03
CA GLY A 297 -13.18 0.02 5.85
C GLY A 297 -11.77 0.58 5.61
N PRO A 298 -11.65 1.65 4.82
CA PRO A 298 -10.40 2.36 4.55
C PRO A 298 -9.75 2.86 5.84
N TYR A 299 -8.41 2.95 5.85
CA TYR A 299 -7.68 3.20 7.10
C TYR A 299 -6.95 4.56 7.16
N VAL A 300 -6.83 5.28 6.05
CA VAL A 300 -6.02 6.51 6.01
C VAL A 300 -6.54 7.56 6.99
N ASP A 301 -7.83 7.89 6.93
CA ASP A 301 -8.41 8.89 7.84
C ASP A 301 -8.50 8.38 9.28
N LEU A 302 -8.71 7.06 9.47
CA LEU A 302 -8.63 6.44 10.78
C LEU A 302 -7.24 6.64 11.42
N PHE A 303 -6.16 6.45 10.64
CA PHE A 303 -4.79 6.61 11.10
C PHE A 303 -4.47 8.08 11.40
N LYS A 304 -4.84 9.00 10.49
CA LYS A 304 -4.60 10.45 10.68
C LYS A 304 -5.16 10.97 11.99
N GLU A 305 -6.32 10.50 12.40
CA GLU A 305 -7.01 10.95 13.59
C GLU A 305 -6.66 10.18 14.86
N SER A 306 -5.88 9.11 14.77
CA SER A 306 -5.47 8.31 15.92
C SER A 306 -4.30 8.93 16.68
N ASP A 307 -4.22 8.68 17.99
CA ASP A 307 -3.07 9.05 18.83
C ASP A 307 -2.02 7.93 18.90
N ALA A 308 -2.42 6.66 18.74
CA ALA A 308 -1.51 5.52 18.78
C ALA A 308 -2.09 4.28 18.08
N MET A 309 -1.20 3.31 17.78
CA MET A 309 -1.59 2.00 17.25
C MET A 309 -0.87 0.86 17.98
N ILE A 310 -1.58 -0.24 18.18
CA ILE A 310 -1.07 -1.53 18.65
C ILE A 310 -1.40 -2.55 17.54
N HIS A 311 -0.40 -3.25 16.98
CA HIS A 311 -0.63 -4.17 15.87
C HIS A 311 0.46 -5.23 15.73
N ASP A 312 0.22 -6.22 14.86
CA ASP A 312 1.18 -7.18 14.35
C ASP A 312 1.11 -7.34 12.82
N CYS A 313 0.43 -6.39 12.15
CA CYS A 313 0.28 -6.36 10.70
C CYS A 313 1.56 -5.96 9.97
N GLY A 314 1.89 -6.67 8.88
CA GLY A 314 3.08 -6.42 8.09
C GLY A 314 3.13 -5.03 7.46
N SER A 315 2.11 -4.62 6.69
CA SER A 315 2.06 -3.33 5.99
C SER A 315 2.04 -2.15 6.95
N PHE A 316 1.28 -2.23 8.04
CA PHE A 316 1.15 -1.16 9.02
C PHE A 316 2.46 -0.85 9.76
N SER A 317 3.41 -1.81 9.79
CA SER A 317 4.75 -1.58 10.36
C SER A 317 5.58 -0.49 9.66
N VAL A 318 5.12 -0.02 8.50
CA VAL A 318 5.71 1.13 7.82
C VAL A 318 4.66 2.23 7.59
N GLU A 319 3.46 1.86 7.17
CA GLU A 319 2.45 2.83 6.77
C GLU A 319 1.94 3.71 7.94
N TYR A 320 1.85 3.17 9.16
CA TYR A 320 1.42 3.97 10.31
C TYR A 320 2.39 5.11 10.66
N HIS A 321 3.66 4.97 10.30
CA HIS A 321 4.68 6.02 10.54
C HIS A 321 4.41 7.31 9.77
N PHE A 322 3.55 7.32 8.74
CA PHE A 322 3.13 8.58 8.12
C PHE A 322 2.47 9.54 9.11
N THR A 323 1.81 9.04 10.14
CA THR A 323 1.21 9.84 11.21
C THR A 323 2.24 10.50 12.12
N GLY A 324 3.41 9.86 12.31
CA GLY A 324 4.42 10.22 13.33
C GLY A 324 4.05 9.79 14.76
N ASN A 325 2.84 9.25 14.97
CA ASN A 325 2.33 8.88 16.28
C ASN A 325 2.96 7.60 16.84
N PRO A 326 2.92 7.40 18.17
CA PRO A 326 3.42 6.19 18.81
C PRO A 326 2.78 4.92 18.25
N VAL A 327 3.61 3.90 18.06
CA VAL A 327 3.15 2.62 17.54
C VAL A 327 3.85 1.46 18.24
N MET A 328 3.07 0.43 18.61
CA MET A 328 3.58 -0.79 19.21
C MET A 328 3.37 -1.97 18.29
N PHE A 329 4.44 -2.73 18.05
CA PHE A 329 4.38 -4.02 17.37
C PHE A 329 4.33 -5.14 18.41
N THR A 330 3.30 -5.99 18.35
CA THR A 330 3.10 -7.09 19.30
C THR A 330 3.64 -8.39 18.75
N THR A 331 4.61 -9.00 19.47
CA THR A 331 5.23 -10.28 19.08
C THR A 331 6.05 -10.87 20.23
N HIS A 332 6.11 -12.18 20.32
CA HIS A 332 7.03 -12.87 21.24
C HIS A 332 8.47 -12.93 20.72
N ASP A 333 8.70 -12.77 19.41
CA ASP A 333 10.02 -12.88 18.80
C ASP A 333 10.26 -11.86 17.69
N MET A 334 10.71 -10.66 18.07
CA MET A 334 11.04 -9.59 17.12
C MET A 334 12.16 -9.98 16.16
N ASN A 335 13.10 -10.85 16.55
CA ASN A 335 14.20 -11.28 15.67
C ASN A 335 13.67 -12.07 14.48
N LYS A 336 12.63 -12.90 14.67
CA LYS A 336 11.96 -13.58 13.56
C LYS A 336 11.22 -12.59 12.66
N VAL A 337 10.55 -11.59 13.23
CA VAL A 337 9.82 -10.58 12.45
C VAL A 337 10.74 -9.81 11.51
N VAL A 338 11.94 -9.43 11.96
CA VAL A 338 12.88 -8.60 11.18
C VAL A 338 13.79 -9.38 10.23
N ARG A 339 13.89 -10.71 10.35
CA ARG A 339 14.87 -11.54 9.65
C ARG A 339 14.88 -11.35 8.13
N ASP A 340 13.70 -11.38 7.51
CA ASP A 340 13.55 -11.32 6.06
C ASP A 340 13.27 -9.92 5.53
N LYS A 341 13.38 -8.91 6.40
CA LYS A 341 13.10 -7.52 6.03
C LYS A 341 14.31 -6.86 5.38
N ASN A 342 14.04 -6.01 4.39
CA ASN A 342 15.02 -5.06 3.88
C ASN A 342 15.21 -3.88 4.86
N ALA A 343 16.06 -2.91 4.49
CA ALA A 343 16.32 -1.76 5.34
C ALA A 343 15.06 -0.95 5.70
N VAL A 344 14.10 -0.81 4.77
CA VAL A 344 12.85 -0.09 5.03
C VAL A 344 12.04 -0.80 6.11
N GLY A 345 11.79 -2.11 5.93
CA GLY A 345 11.02 -2.90 6.90
C GLY A 345 11.71 -3.04 8.26
N LYS A 346 13.05 -3.21 8.29
CA LYS A 346 13.82 -3.29 9.54
C LYS A 346 13.76 -1.99 10.33
N ASN A 347 14.07 -0.87 9.70
CA ASN A 347 14.11 0.42 10.38
C ASN A 347 12.71 0.91 10.77
N GLY A 348 11.68 0.58 9.98
CA GLY A 348 10.28 0.80 10.38
C GLY A 348 9.96 0.06 11.68
N LEU A 349 10.24 -1.25 11.75
CA LEU A 349 10.00 -2.05 12.94
C LEU A 349 10.84 -1.63 14.15
N LEU A 350 12.08 -1.18 13.95
CA LEU A 350 12.94 -0.68 15.02
C LEU A 350 12.42 0.65 15.61
N ALA A 351 11.57 1.37 14.91
CA ALA A 351 10.92 2.59 15.37
C ALA A 351 9.60 2.34 16.12
N HIS A 352 9.28 1.07 16.44
CA HIS A 352 8.13 0.65 17.25
C HIS A 352 8.51 0.36 18.68
N TYR A 353 7.58 0.58 19.59
CA TYR A 353 7.57 -0.14 20.87
C TYR A 353 7.32 -1.63 20.60
N VAL A 354 7.82 -2.49 21.49
CA VAL A 354 7.64 -3.94 21.33
C VAL A 354 6.81 -4.45 22.50
N GLY A 355 5.61 -4.98 22.20
CA GLY A 355 4.74 -5.61 23.17
C GLY A 355 4.91 -7.15 23.17
N ARG A 356 5.36 -7.72 24.27
CA ARG A 356 5.52 -9.18 24.47
C ARG A 356 4.58 -9.74 25.53
N SER A 357 3.93 -8.85 26.27
CA SER A 357 3.07 -9.18 27.42
C SER A 357 1.94 -8.17 27.57
N GLU A 358 0.93 -8.50 28.36
CA GLU A 358 -0.13 -7.58 28.78
C GLU A 358 0.44 -6.34 29.49
N GLU A 359 1.49 -6.54 30.29
CA GLU A 359 2.16 -5.46 31.02
C GLU A 359 2.83 -4.45 30.08
N ASP A 360 3.47 -4.91 28.99
CA ASP A 360 4.05 -4.00 27.99
C ASP A 360 2.97 -3.13 27.34
N VAL A 361 1.79 -3.71 27.05
CA VAL A 361 0.65 -2.96 26.50
C VAL A 361 0.16 -1.92 27.50
N ARG A 362 0.03 -2.30 28.78
CA ARG A 362 -0.40 -1.38 29.84
C ARG A 362 0.57 -0.22 30.01
N ILE A 363 1.87 -0.51 30.08
CA ILE A 363 2.92 0.52 30.16
C ILE A 363 2.86 1.47 28.95
N PHE A 364 2.65 0.95 27.73
CA PHE A 364 2.52 1.77 26.53
C PHE A 364 1.30 2.69 26.63
N LEU A 365 0.15 2.19 27.06
CA LEU A 365 -1.04 3.02 27.21
C LEU A 365 -0.85 4.09 28.29
N ASP A 366 -0.31 3.73 29.46
CA ASP A 366 -0.16 4.63 30.60
C ASP A 366 0.90 5.72 30.35
N GLN A 367 2.11 5.32 29.93
CA GLN A 367 3.25 6.23 29.84
C GLN A 367 3.26 6.98 28.50
N VAL A 368 3.12 6.22 27.39
CA VAL A 368 3.30 6.82 26.07
C VAL A 368 2.00 7.50 25.58
N VAL A 369 0.86 6.82 25.67
CA VAL A 369 -0.39 7.36 25.10
C VAL A 369 -1.00 8.40 26.01
N LEU A 370 -1.16 8.12 27.32
CA LEU A 370 -1.84 9.02 28.24
C LEU A 370 -0.95 10.13 28.77
N LYS A 371 0.29 9.82 29.18
CA LYS A 371 1.21 10.83 29.70
C LYS A 371 2.02 11.56 28.63
N GLY A 372 2.11 10.98 27.40
CA GLY A 372 2.89 11.57 26.31
C GLY A 372 4.41 11.38 26.45
N GLU A 373 4.87 10.46 27.30
CA GLU A 373 6.29 10.11 27.49
C GLU A 373 6.76 9.23 26.35
N ASP A 374 7.19 9.82 25.24
CA ASP A 374 7.49 9.14 23.97
C ASP A 374 9.00 9.20 23.60
N PRO A 375 9.85 8.39 24.24
CA PRO A 375 11.30 8.37 23.95
C PRO A 375 11.63 7.92 22.52
N MET A 376 10.73 7.24 21.80
CA MET A 376 10.97 6.80 20.42
C MET A 376 10.56 7.81 19.36
N LYS A 377 10.02 8.96 19.74
CA LYS A 377 9.54 10.01 18.82
C LYS A 377 10.61 10.41 17.78
N GLN A 378 11.80 10.72 18.26
CA GLN A 378 12.90 11.14 17.38
C GLN A 378 13.29 10.06 16.36
N GLN A 379 13.30 8.79 16.79
CA GLN A 379 13.59 7.66 15.89
C GLN A 379 12.53 7.50 14.80
N ARG A 380 11.23 7.67 15.14
CA ARG A 380 10.15 7.64 14.16
C ARG A 380 10.21 8.81 13.19
N GLU A 381 10.50 10.02 13.68
CA GLU A 381 10.67 11.20 12.82
C GLU A 381 11.83 11.02 11.85
N GLN A 382 12.95 10.45 12.31
CA GLN A 382 14.09 10.14 11.44
C GLN A 382 13.71 9.10 10.39
N PHE A 383 13.01 8.02 10.78
CA PHE A 383 12.52 7.02 9.84
C PHE A 383 11.61 7.62 8.76
N ARG A 384 10.65 8.46 9.15
CA ARG A 384 9.77 9.16 8.20
C ARG A 384 10.58 9.97 7.19
N LYS A 385 11.54 10.75 7.66
CA LYS A 385 12.39 11.60 6.84
C LYS A 385 13.23 10.80 5.84
N ASP A 386 13.79 9.67 6.27
CA ASP A 386 14.72 8.89 5.45
C ASP A 386 14.02 8.00 4.42
N TYR A 387 12.78 7.56 4.70
CA TYR A 387 12.14 6.51 3.93
C TYR A 387 10.77 6.87 3.32
N LEU A 388 10.03 7.78 3.91
CA LEU A 388 8.61 8.00 3.56
C LEU A 388 8.34 9.35 2.92
N ILE A 389 8.96 10.43 3.41
CA ILE A 389 8.70 11.78 2.94
C ILE A 389 9.31 11.97 1.54
N PRO A 390 8.56 12.53 0.58
CA PRO A 390 9.07 12.85 -0.74
C PRO A 390 10.28 13.78 -0.68
N PRO A 391 11.32 13.56 -1.50
CA PRO A 391 12.47 14.44 -1.53
C PRO A 391 12.12 15.82 -2.12
N GLY A 392 12.76 16.87 -1.59
CA GLY A 392 12.67 18.21 -2.18
C GLY A 392 11.38 18.98 -1.86
N GLY A 393 10.58 18.55 -0.87
CA GLY A 393 9.40 19.30 -0.38
C GLY A 393 8.21 19.32 -1.33
N LYS A 394 8.23 18.53 -2.41
CA LYS A 394 7.10 18.34 -3.34
C LYS A 394 6.27 17.15 -2.92
N THR A 395 5.02 17.09 -3.38
CA THR A 395 4.22 15.86 -3.29
C THR A 395 4.77 14.79 -4.24
N VAL A 396 4.39 13.53 -4.00
CA VAL A 396 4.72 12.42 -4.90
C VAL A 396 4.12 12.65 -6.27
N ALA A 397 2.86 13.07 -6.34
CA ALA A 397 2.16 13.37 -7.57
C ALA A 397 2.85 14.46 -8.37
N GLU A 398 3.27 15.57 -7.74
CA GLU A 398 4.00 16.64 -8.41
C GLU A 398 5.37 16.17 -8.92
N SER A 399 6.08 15.36 -8.15
CA SER A 399 7.39 14.80 -8.55
C SER A 399 7.27 13.88 -9.76
N ILE A 400 6.23 13.04 -9.81
CA ILE A 400 5.92 12.15 -10.94
C ILE A 400 5.52 12.98 -12.16
N TYR A 401 4.63 13.94 -11.99
CA TYR A 401 4.19 14.84 -13.06
C TYR A 401 5.39 15.57 -13.71
N MET A 402 6.26 16.16 -12.90
CA MET A 402 7.44 16.86 -13.39
C MET A 402 8.42 15.94 -14.14
N ASP A 403 8.64 14.71 -13.66
CA ASP A 403 9.48 13.72 -14.39
C ASP A 403 8.85 13.33 -15.73
N ILE A 404 7.52 13.19 -15.80
CA ILE A 404 6.81 12.89 -17.06
C ILE A 404 6.95 14.05 -18.04
N ILE A 405 6.66 15.28 -17.60
CA ILE A 405 6.80 16.49 -18.44
C ILE A 405 8.21 16.59 -19.00
N GLN A 406 9.22 16.47 -18.12
CA GLN A 406 10.62 16.50 -18.54
C GLN A 406 10.96 15.35 -19.49
N GLY A 407 10.46 14.15 -19.22
CA GLY A 407 10.73 12.95 -20.02
C GLY A 407 10.07 12.97 -21.39
N LEU A 408 8.94 13.67 -21.55
CA LEU A 408 8.24 13.89 -22.83
C LEU A 408 8.73 15.14 -23.55
N ASN A 409 9.50 16.01 -22.89
CA ASN A 409 9.90 17.34 -23.38
C ASN A 409 8.68 18.21 -23.79
N PHE A 410 7.65 18.23 -22.91
CA PHE A 410 6.47 19.08 -23.06
C PHE A 410 6.75 20.51 -22.58
#